data_ce51f8802e02583b17c651f0412d252c
#
_entry.id   ce51f8802e02583b17c651f0412d252c
#
_cell.length_a   1.000
_cell.length_b   1.000
_cell.length_c   1.000
_cell.angle_alpha   90.00
_cell.angle_beta   90.00
_cell.angle_gamma   90.00
#
_symmetry.space_group_name_H-M   'P 1'
#
loop_
_entity.id
_entity.type
_entity.pdbx_description
1 polymer ?
#
loop_
_entity_poly.entity_id
_entity_poly.type
_entity_poly.pdbx_seq_one_letter_code
_entity_poly.pdbx_strand_id
1 'polypeptide(L)'
;MRTLNPLNLLNEVPQYIRPSGRDGRYCCVRLRTWGGPCKMRASLKDTGVPLAPPLLETRLNGLSPHRQGKVRDIYDVGDALLMVATDRISAFDYVLGSGIPDKGKVLTQLSAFWFDRTRDIVPNHVLETDVGRYPADLGRYADILAGRSMLVRKTNPVPVECVARGYLSGSGWKDYVATGAVCGVRLPQGLRESDRLPEPIFTPATKATSGHDVNISEAEAGRLIGAELLQKLRSLTMALYACGAAHADSCGILLADTKFEFGLTPDGQILLIDEMMTPDSSRYWPKDQYNPGRAQPSFDKQFVRDYLEQVHWNKQPPVPSLPDDVIVRTREKYIEAFRRLSGRELQ
;
A
#
# COMPACT_ATOMS: atom_id res chain seq x y z
N MET A 1 35.70 31.00 -14.42
CA MET A 1 34.67 30.51 -13.49
C MET A 1 33.33 30.68 -14.16
N ARG A 2 32.75 29.64 -14.74
CA ARG A 2 31.38 29.66 -15.31
C ARG A 2 30.48 29.04 -14.28
N THR A 3 29.59 29.81 -13.73
CA THR A 3 28.54 29.39 -12.80
C THR A 3 27.54 28.52 -13.55
N LEU A 4 27.45 27.25 -13.20
CA LEU A 4 26.45 26.32 -13.69
C LEU A 4 25.10 26.65 -13.03
N ASN A 5 24.11 26.91 -13.85
CA ASN A 5 22.73 27.20 -13.45
C ASN A 5 22.04 25.89 -13.06
N PRO A 6 21.48 25.73 -11.84
CA PRO A 6 20.90 24.48 -11.35
C PRO A 6 19.57 24.06 -12.01
N LEU A 7 19.06 24.81 -12.98
CA LEU A 7 17.75 24.56 -13.61
C LEU A 7 17.75 23.55 -14.77
N ASN A 8 18.91 23.01 -15.17
CA ASN A 8 18.98 22.13 -16.36
C ASN A 8 18.92 20.62 -16.09
N LEU A 9 18.73 20.18 -14.85
CA LEU A 9 18.63 18.75 -14.50
C LEU A 9 17.19 18.21 -14.42
N LEU A 10 16.19 19.02 -14.73
CA LEU A 10 14.77 18.66 -14.55
C LEU A 10 14.05 18.23 -15.84
N ASN A 11 14.73 18.08 -16.97
CA ASN A 11 14.06 17.88 -18.27
C ASN A 11 14.04 16.44 -18.81
N GLU A 12 14.48 15.45 -18.07
CA GLU A 12 14.36 14.05 -18.49
C GLU A 12 13.28 13.32 -17.69
N VAL A 13 12.02 13.71 -17.88
CA VAL A 13 10.90 12.78 -17.72
C VAL A 13 10.93 11.87 -18.97
N PRO A 14 11.00 10.55 -18.84
CA PRO A 14 10.99 9.68 -20.00
C PRO A 14 9.77 10.00 -20.88
N GLN A 15 10.03 10.32 -22.16
CA GLN A 15 9.00 10.69 -23.14
C GLN A 15 8.06 9.53 -23.54
N TYR A 16 7.80 8.59 -22.64
CA TYR A 16 7.11 7.34 -22.95
C TYR A 16 5.63 7.31 -22.56
N ILE A 17 5.02 8.43 -22.25
CA ILE A 17 3.57 8.51 -22.03
C ILE A 17 2.99 9.50 -23.03
N ARG A 18 2.91 9.10 -24.30
CA ARG A 18 1.94 9.68 -25.23
C ARG A 18 0.84 8.64 -25.51
N PRO A 19 -0.43 9.01 -25.43
CA PRO A 19 -1.50 8.13 -25.86
C PRO A 19 -1.36 7.95 -27.39
N SER A 20 -1.08 6.74 -27.84
CA SER A 20 -1.10 6.38 -29.26
C SER A 20 -2.45 5.74 -29.59
N GLY A 21 -3.28 6.44 -30.31
CA GLY A 21 -4.49 5.91 -30.95
C GLY A 21 -5.79 6.16 -30.19
N ARG A 22 -6.87 6.16 -30.95
CA ARG A 22 -8.26 6.44 -30.54
C ARG A 22 -8.87 5.44 -29.54
N ASP A 23 -8.12 4.46 -29.07
CA ASP A 23 -8.64 3.34 -28.26
C ASP A 23 -8.19 3.33 -26.79
N GLY A 24 -7.60 4.42 -26.26
CA GLY A 24 -7.36 4.59 -24.82
C GLY A 24 -6.54 3.49 -24.13
N ARG A 25 -5.79 2.67 -24.84
CA ARG A 25 -4.97 1.59 -24.26
C ARG A 25 -3.58 2.09 -23.94
N TYR A 26 -3.23 2.17 -22.66
CA TYR A 26 -1.87 2.38 -22.19
C TYR A 26 -0.99 1.18 -22.59
N CYS A 27 -0.07 1.40 -23.51
CA CYS A 27 0.87 0.37 -23.91
C CYS A 27 1.98 0.26 -22.86
N CYS A 28 1.96 -0.75 -22.02
CA CYS A 28 3.10 -1.15 -21.20
C CYS A 28 4.20 -1.66 -22.12
N VAL A 29 5.25 -0.85 -22.34
CA VAL A 29 6.41 -1.25 -23.13
C VAL A 29 7.13 -2.38 -22.42
N ARG A 30 7.14 -3.53 -23.07
CA ARG A 30 7.94 -4.76 -22.80
C ARG A 30 8.10 -5.14 -21.33
N LEU A 31 7.02 -5.67 -20.76
CA LEU A 31 7.16 -6.61 -19.66
C LEU A 31 7.92 -7.84 -20.17
N ARG A 32 9.08 -8.13 -19.60
CA ARG A 32 9.67 -9.47 -19.76
C ARG A 32 8.60 -10.47 -19.32
N THR A 33 8.17 -11.29 -20.24
CA THR A 33 7.20 -12.36 -20.01
C THR A 33 7.82 -13.36 -19.03
N TRP A 34 7.54 -13.21 -17.76
CA TRP A 34 7.63 -14.30 -16.82
C TRP A 34 6.38 -15.13 -17.01
N GLY A 35 6.60 -16.26 -17.67
CA GLY A 35 5.56 -17.06 -18.25
C GLY A 35 4.76 -17.86 -17.24
N GLY A 36 3.51 -18.00 -17.56
CA GLY A 36 2.61 -19.03 -17.12
C GLY A 36 1.38 -18.50 -16.40
N PRO A 37 0.21 -19.05 -16.73
CA PRO A 37 -1.02 -18.76 -16.01
C PRO A 37 -0.88 -19.21 -14.56
N CYS A 38 -1.32 -18.36 -13.64
CA CYS A 38 -1.41 -18.67 -12.20
C CYS A 38 -2.28 -19.93 -12.02
N LYS A 39 -1.64 -21.09 -11.90
CA LYS A 39 -2.38 -22.34 -11.64
C LYS A 39 -2.84 -22.33 -10.20
N MET A 40 -4.14 -22.18 -9.99
CA MET A 40 -4.79 -22.42 -8.71
C MET A 40 -4.42 -23.80 -8.20
N ARG A 41 -3.74 -23.88 -7.06
CA ARG A 41 -3.73 -25.08 -6.23
C ARG A 41 -4.73 -24.91 -5.10
N ALA A 42 -5.48 -25.97 -4.89
CA ALA A 42 -6.61 -26.06 -3.98
C ALA A 42 -6.24 -25.67 -2.52
N SER A 43 -7.26 -25.15 -1.82
CA SER A 43 -7.48 -24.99 -0.39
C SER A 43 -6.50 -25.77 0.52
N LEU A 44 -5.81 -25.01 1.39
CA LEU A 44 -5.14 -25.56 2.55
C LEU A 44 -6.19 -26.16 3.49
N LYS A 45 -6.14 -27.45 3.68
CA LYS A 45 -6.79 -28.10 4.82
C LYS A 45 -6.09 -27.62 6.09
N ASP A 46 -6.90 -27.34 7.11
CA ASP A 46 -6.47 -27.04 8.47
C ASP A 46 -5.40 -28.06 8.90
N THR A 47 -4.14 -27.63 8.99
CA THR A 47 -3.02 -28.54 9.28
C THR A 47 -2.84 -28.77 10.78
N GLY A 48 -3.70 -28.20 11.64
CA GLY A 48 -3.62 -28.40 13.10
C GLY A 48 -2.33 -27.90 13.76
N VAL A 49 -1.45 -27.23 13.01
CA VAL A 49 -0.23 -26.64 13.56
C VAL A 49 -0.58 -25.35 14.28
N PRO A 50 -0.24 -25.22 15.57
CA PRO A 50 -0.45 -23.97 16.31
C PRO A 50 0.20 -22.79 15.56
N LEU A 51 -0.54 -21.70 15.41
CA LEU A 51 0.02 -20.48 14.84
C LEU A 51 1.13 -19.93 15.76
N ALA A 52 2.23 -19.47 15.18
CA ALA A 52 3.22 -18.73 15.93
C ALA A 52 2.57 -17.47 16.54
N PRO A 53 2.94 -17.06 17.75
CA PRO A 53 2.40 -15.86 18.37
C PRO A 53 2.72 -14.64 17.49
N PRO A 54 1.78 -13.67 17.38
CA PRO A 54 2.00 -12.47 16.57
C PRO A 54 3.07 -11.59 17.20
N LEU A 55 3.93 -11.00 16.38
CA LEU A 55 4.91 -9.99 16.81
C LEU A 55 4.21 -8.63 16.92
N LEU A 56 3.92 -8.20 18.13
CA LEU A 56 3.23 -6.92 18.38
C LEU A 56 4.18 -5.75 18.59
N GLU A 57 5.40 -6.01 19.05
CA GLU A 57 6.41 -5.01 19.34
C GLU A 57 7.79 -5.55 19.01
N THR A 58 8.65 -4.70 18.47
CA THR A 58 10.06 -5.05 18.29
C THR A 58 10.90 -4.42 19.40
N ARG A 59 11.82 -5.19 19.96
CA ARG A 59 12.81 -4.72 20.95
C ARG A 59 14.19 -5.09 20.45
N LEU A 60 14.86 -4.11 19.86
CA LEU A 60 16.23 -4.26 19.37
C LEU A 60 17.17 -3.56 20.36
N ASN A 61 17.80 -4.35 21.24
CA ASN A 61 18.66 -3.82 22.31
C ASN A 61 19.79 -2.97 21.73
N GLY A 62 19.94 -1.75 22.25
CA GLY A 62 20.91 -0.78 21.75
C GLY A 62 20.43 0.11 20.62
N LEU A 63 19.22 -0.13 20.10
CA LEU A 63 18.55 0.75 19.14
C LEU A 63 17.26 1.28 19.75
N SER A 64 17.11 2.58 19.80
CA SER A 64 15.84 3.21 20.16
C SER A 64 14.96 3.33 18.91
N PRO A 65 13.64 3.05 18.99
CA PRO A 65 12.76 3.30 17.87
C PRO A 65 12.80 4.79 17.50
N HIS A 66 13.12 5.07 16.24
CA HIS A 66 13.00 6.41 15.66
C HIS A 66 11.54 6.83 15.57
N ARG A 67 10.68 5.89 15.21
CA ARG A 67 9.21 6.07 15.15
C ARG A 67 8.51 4.73 15.34
N GLN A 68 7.43 4.75 16.09
CA GLN A 68 6.53 3.61 16.23
C GLN A 68 5.19 3.99 15.59
N GLY A 69 4.84 3.31 14.49
CA GLY A 69 3.59 3.53 13.78
C GLY A 69 2.49 2.53 14.19
N LYS A 70 1.32 2.63 13.56
CA LYS A 70 0.18 1.72 13.79
C LYS A 70 0.55 0.24 13.52
N VAL A 71 1.44 -0.02 12.56
CA VAL A 71 1.82 -1.38 12.11
C VAL A 71 3.32 -1.57 11.90
N ARG A 72 4.13 -0.52 11.99
CA ARG A 72 5.59 -0.59 11.77
C ARG A 72 6.36 0.08 12.89
N ASP A 73 7.51 -0.52 13.20
CA ASP A 73 8.53 0.09 14.03
C ASP A 73 9.71 0.48 13.13
N ILE A 74 10.20 1.71 13.27
CA ILE A 74 11.26 2.28 12.43
C ILE A 74 12.43 2.65 13.34
N TYR A 75 13.62 2.19 12.97
CA TYR A 75 14.87 2.45 13.70
C TYR A 75 15.83 3.24 12.84
N ASP A 76 16.55 4.15 13.44
CA ASP A 76 17.68 4.84 12.80
C ASP A 76 18.93 3.95 12.88
N VAL A 77 19.51 3.64 11.72
CA VAL A 77 20.70 2.79 11.62
C VAL A 77 21.80 3.49 10.80
N GLY A 78 22.11 4.72 11.19
CA GLY A 78 23.12 5.54 10.54
C GLY A 78 22.60 6.20 9.26
N ASP A 79 23.12 5.84 8.09
CA ASP A 79 22.70 6.45 6.81
C ASP A 79 21.37 5.90 6.28
N ALA A 80 20.80 4.90 6.94
CA ALA A 80 19.57 4.23 6.56
C ALA A 80 18.55 4.20 7.71
N LEU A 81 17.32 3.78 7.37
CA LEU A 81 16.32 3.38 8.36
C LEU A 81 16.09 1.87 8.23
N LEU A 82 15.94 1.20 9.37
CA LEU A 82 15.40 -0.16 9.43
C LEU A 82 13.90 -0.07 9.68
N MET A 83 13.10 -0.49 8.74
CA MET A 83 11.64 -0.59 8.85
C MET A 83 11.25 -2.03 9.18
N VAL A 84 10.53 -2.24 10.27
CA VAL A 84 10.07 -3.56 10.68
C VAL A 84 8.53 -3.57 10.70
N ALA A 85 7.92 -4.37 9.86
CA ALA A 85 6.48 -4.58 9.88
C ALA A 85 6.12 -5.58 10.97
N THR A 86 5.31 -5.13 11.92
CA THR A 86 4.77 -5.97 13.00
C THR A 86 3.48 -6.65 12.57
N ASP A 87 2.99 -7.53 13.41
CA ASP A 87 1.71 -8.21 13.19
C ASP A 87 0.53 -7.43 13.79
N ARG A 88 0.77 -6.19 14.27
CA ARG A 88 -0.30 -5.28 14.71
C ARG A 88 -1.29 -5.05 13.57
N ILE A 89 -2.56 -4.98 13.92
CA ILE A 89 -3.63 -4.56 13.01
C ILE A 89 -4.36 -3.36 13.60
N SER A 90 -4.73 -2.43 12.73
CA SER A 90 -5.50 -1.25 13.10
C SER A 90 -6.80 -1.19 12.31
N ALA A 91 -7.87 -0.79 12.96
CA ALA A 91 -9.14 -0.49 12.32
C ALA A 91 -9.73 0.76 12.96
N PHE A 92 -10.40 1.60 12.17
CA PHE A 92 -10.98 2.88 12.63
C PHE A 92 -9.97 3.74 13.41
N ASP A 93 -8.70 3.76 12.98
CA ASP A 93 -7.51 4.44 13.56
C ASP A 93 -7.00 3.92 14.90
N TYR A 94 -7.60 2.92 15.45
CA TYR A 94 -7.14 2.26 16.67
C TYR A 94 -6.34 1.01 16.36
N VAL A 95 -5.19 0.86 17.01
CA VAL A 95 -4.44 -0.40 17.02
C VAL A 95 -5.17 -1.37 17.93
N LEU A 96 -5.51 -2.54 17.40
CA LEU A 96 -6.19 -3.58 18.17
C LEU A 96 -5.19 -4.30 19.09
N GLY A 97 -5.67 -4.77 20.25
CA GLY A 97 -4.84 -5.55 21.19
C GLY A 97 -4.43 -6.93 20.64
N SER A 98 -5.19 -7.44 19.66
CA SER A 98 -4.89 -8.68 18.97
C SER A 98 -4.04 -8.41 17.72
N GLY A 99 -3.02 -9.26 17.48
CA GLY A 99 -2.25 -9.23 16.23
C GLY A 99 -2.71 -10.31 15.26
N ILE A 100 -2.34 -10.16 14.00
CA ILE A 100 -2.57 -11.16 12.95
C ILE A 100 -1.21 -11.81 12.64
N PRO A 101 -0.99 -13.08 13.01
CA PRO A 101 0.27 -13.78 12.74
C PRO A 101 0.67 -13.70 11.27
N ASP A 102 1.95 -13.52 10.99
CA ASP A 102 2.55 -13.38 9.65
C ASP A 102 2.16 -12.12 8.86
N LYS A 103 1.27 -11.27 9.39
CA LYS A 103 0.84 -10.05 8.69
C LYS A 103 2.03 -9.18 8.30
N GLY A 104 2.97 -8.95 9.22
CA GLY A 104 4.17 -8.17 8.95
C GLY A 104 5.02 -8.74 7.80
N LYS A 105 5.13 -10.06 7.74
CA LYS A 105 5.83 -10.75 6.64
C LYS A 105 5.11 -10.54 5.31
N VAL A 106 3.78 -10.68 5.27
CA VAL A 106 2.99 -10.43 4.07
C VAL A 106 3.19 -9.00 3.56
N LEU A 107 3.09 -8.01 4.46
CA LEU A 107 3.24 -6.60 4.07
C LEU A 107 4.61 -6.31 3.46
N THR A 108 5.68 -6.80 4.10
CA THR A 108 7.05 -6.56 3.65
C THR A 108 7.35 -7.27 2.33
N GLN A 109 7.05 -8.58 2.24
CA GLN A 109 7.39 -9.36 1.05
C GLN A 109 6.54 -8.95 -0.16
N LEU A 110 5.28 -8.55 0.05
CA LEU A 110 4.44 -8.03 -1.02
C LEU A 110 4.90 -6.65 -1.48
N SER A 111 5.29 -5.76 -0.55
CA SER A 111 5.89 -4.47 -0.91
C SER A 111 7.17 -4.65 -1.72
N ALA A 112 8.07 -5.56 -1.28
CA ALA A 112 9.31 -5.86 -2.01
C ALA A 112 9.03 -6.38 -3.43
N PHE A 113 8.03 -7.28 -3.60
CA PHE A 113 7.59 -7.74 -4.90
C PHE A 113 7.16 -6.59 -5.81
N TRP A 114 6.35 -5.67 -5.30
CA TRP A 114 5.86 -4.53 -6.08
C TRP A 114 6.93 -3.49 -6.37
N PHE A 115 7.80 -3.17 -5.41
CA PHE A 115 8.93 -2.27 -5.62
C PHE A 115 9.86 -2.76 -6.71
N ASP A 116 10.13 -4.08 -6.77
CA ASP A 116 10.92 -4.69 -7.84
C ASP A 116 10.22 -4.58 -9.20
N ARG A 117 8.91 -4.83 -9.24
CA ARG A 117 8.13 -4.85 -10.48
C ARG A 117 7.92 -3.47 -11.10
N THR A 118 7.97 -2.42 -10.30
CA THR A 118 7.66 -1.04 -10.72
C THR A 118 8.88 -0.12 -10.76
N ARG A 119 10.07 -0.68 -10.62
CA ARG A 119 11.33 0.10 -10.61
C ARG A 119 11.54 0.96 -11.86
N ASP A 120 10.98 0.54 -13.00
CA ASP A 120 11.04 1.26 -14.26
C ASP A 120 10.03 2.43 -14.35
N ILE A 121 9.05 2.50 -13.42
CA ILE A 121 8.09 3.60 -13.33
C ILE A 121 8.63 4.68 -12.41
N VAL A 122 9.10 4.30 -11.23
CA VAL A 122 9.67 5.21 -10.24
C VAL A 122 10.66 4.45 -9.36
N PRO A 123 11.83 5.03 -9.04
CA PRO A 123 12.73 4.44 -8.06
C PRO A 123 12.07 4.42 -6.68
N ASN A 124 12.49 3.47 -5.83
CA ASN A 124 11.98 3.32 -4.47
C ASN A 124 13.10 3.45 -3.44
N HIS A 125 12.71 3.47 -2.18
CA HIS A 125 13.62 3.70 -1.05
C HIS A 125 14.34 2.43 -0.57
N VAL A 126 14.00 1.23 -1.07
CA VAL A 126 14.55 -0.04 -0.56
C VAL A 126 16.03 -0.16 -0.91
N LEU A 127 16.84 -0.42 0.08
CA LEU A 127 18.27 -0.73 -0.06
C LEU A 127 18.50 -2.24 0.00
N GLU A 128 17.90 -2.93 1.00
CA GLU A 128 18.07 -4.36 1.20
C GLU A 128 16.86 -4.96 1.96
N THR A 129 16.51 -6.19 1.65
CA THR A 129 15.46 -6.97 2.34
C THR A 129 15.97 -8.30 2.88
N ASP A 130 17.15 -8.73 2.48
CA ASP A 130 17.79 -9.94 2.97
C ASP A 130 18.56 -9.63 4.26
N VAL A 131 18.09 -10.16 5.39
CA VAL A 131 18.71 -9.96 6.70
C VAL A 131 20.16 -10.44 6.75
N GLY A 132 20.52 -11.44 5.94
CA GLY A 132 21.89 -11.93 5.81
C GLY A 132 22.87 -10.89 5.24
N ARG A 133 22.35 -9.82 4.65
CA ARG A 133 23.13 -8.71 4.09
C ARG A 133 23.04 -7.42 4.91
N TYR A 134 22.34 -7.45 6.03
CA TYR A 134 22.27 -6.30 6.93
C TYR A 134 23.60 -6.08 7.66
N PRO A 135 23.85 -4.88 8.19
CA PRO A 135 24.97 -4.62 9.09
C PRO A 135 25.05 -5.68 10.19
N ALA A 136 26.27 -6.07 10.56
CA ALA A 136 26.53 -7.22 11.45
C ALA A 136 25.85 -7.11 12.82
N ASP A 137 25.70 -5.92 13.36
CA ASP A 137 24.99 -5.63 14.62
C ASP A 137 23.47 -5.88 14.53
N LEU A 138 22.88 -5.91 13.33
CA LEU A 138 21.50 -6.31 13.12
C LEU A 138 21.34 -7.83 12.92
N GLY A 139 22.40 -8.54 12.54
CA GLY A 139 22.38 -10.00 12.30
C GLY A 139 21.91 -10.82 13.50
N ARG A 140 22.21 -10.36 14.72
CA ARG A 140 21.74 -11.00 15.97
C ARG A 140 20.20 -11.01 16.13
N TYR A 141 19.48 -10.22 15.35
CA TYR A 141 18.02 -10.14 15.35
C TYR A 141 17.39 -10.81 14.14
N ALA A 142 18.14 -11.65 13.41
CA ALA A 142 17.68 -12.28 12.19
C ALA A 142 16.34 -13.00 12.36
N ASP A 143 16.13 -13.70 13.45
CA ASP A 143 14.88 -14.43 13.74
C ASP A 143 13.66 -13.50 13.83
N ILE A 144 13.85 -12.26 14.32
CA ILE A 144 12.78 -11.27 14.42
C ILE A 144 12.58 -10.56 13.09
N LEU A 145 13.68 -10.25 12.39
CA LEU A 145 13.69 -9.36 11.22
C LEU A 145 13.40 -10.08 9.90
N ALA A 146 13.68 -11.39 9.83
CA ALA A 146 13.57 -12.15 8.60
C ALA A 146 12.17 -12.08 7.99
N GLY A 147 12.12 -11.70 6.70
CA GLY A 147 10.91 -11.62 5.90
C GLY A 147 9.93 -10.50 6.26
N ARG A 148 10.19 -9.71 7.34
CA ARG A 148 9.32 -8.63 7.80
C ARG A 148 10.00 -7.27 7.96
N SER A 149 11.22 -7.15 7.51
CA SER A 149 11.98 -5.91 7.61
C SER A 149 12.61 -5.53 6.27
N MET A 150 12.97 -4.26 6.14
CA MET A 150 13.75 -3.72 5.04
C MET A 150 14.64 -2.59 5.53
N LEU A 151 15.87 -2.53 5.03
CA LEU A 151 16.70 -1.34 5.11
C LEU A 151 16.28 -0.40 3.99
N VAL A 152 16.06 0.86 4.33
CA VAL A 152 15.57 1.85 3.37
C VAL A 152 16.37 3.15 3.44
N ARG A 153 16.44 3.85 2.33
CA ARG A 153 17.04 5.18 2.23
C ARG A 153 16.21 6.20 3.01
N LYS A 154 16.88 7.08 3.72
CA LYS A 154 16.27 8.24 4.36
C LYS A 154 15.78 9.23 3.29
N THR A 155 14.61 9.75 3.47
CA THR A 155 13.99 10.76 2.59
C THR A 155 13.20 11.77 3.41
N ASN A 156 12.87 12.90 2.82
CA ASN A 156 11.88 13.83 3.35
C ASN A 156 10.50 13.40 2.82
N PRO A 157 9.61 12.80 3.64
CA PRO A 157 8.31 12.38 3.19
C PRO A 157 7.46 13.55 2.69
N VAL A 158 6.82 13.38 1.55
CA VAL A 158 5.86 14.38 1.05
C VAL A 158 4.61 14.33 1.93
N PRO A 159 4.08 15.48 2.43
CA PRO A 159 2.96 15.53 3.37
C PRO A 159 1.59 15.34 2.69
N VAL A 160 1.54 14.58 1.60
CA VAL A 160 0.34 14.25 0.84
C VAL A 160 0.35 12.75 0.55
N GLU A 161 -0.73 12.07 0.88
CA GLU A 161 -0.98 10.70 0.45
C GLU A 161 -1.57 10.71 -0.96
N CYS A 162 -1.00 9.90 -1.82
CA CYS A 162 -1.38 9.80 -3.23
C CYS A 162 -2.26 8.57 -3.44
N VAL A 163 -3.56 8.76 -3.56
CA VAL A 163 -4.52 7.66 -3.73
C VAL A 163 -5.03 7.62 -5.17
N ALA A 164 -5.00 6.44 -5.77
CA ALA A 164 -5.68 6.16 -7.05
C ALA A 164 -6.88 5.27 -6.81
N ARG A 165 -8.01 5.58 -7.46
CA ARG A 165 -9.25 4.82 -7.36
C ARG A 165 -9.76 4.43 -8.74
N GLY A 166 -9.96 3.14 -8.98
CA GLY A 166 -10.64 2.63 -10.17
C GLY A 166 -12.08 2.21 -9.90
N TYR A 167 -12.47 2.17 -8.63
CA TYR A 167 -13.80 1.81 -8.17
C TYR A 167 -14.24 2.75 -7.05
N LEU A 168 -15.55 2.93 -6.92
CA LEU A 168 -16.14 3.85 -5.96
C LEU A 168 -16.39 3.17 -4.61
N SER A 169 -15.45 3.27 -3.68
CA SER A 169 -15.49 2.58 -2.39
C SER A 169 -14.93 3.43 -1.25
N GLY A 170 -15.20 3.02 -0.01
CA GLY A 170 -14.64 3.62 1.21
C GLY A 170 -14.95 5.11 1.34
N SER A 171 -13.92 5.95 1.60
CA SER A 171 -14.10 7.41 1.70
C SER A 171 -14.58 8.03 0.40
N GLY A 172 -14.14 7.52 -0.76
CA GLY A 172 -14.62 7.99 -2.06
C GLY A 172 -16.11 7.77 -2.27
N TRP A 173 -16.66 6.64 -1.83
CA TRP A 173 -18.10 6.40 -1.87
C TRP A 173 -18.85 7.38 -0.96
N LYS A 174 -18.35 7.63 0.26
CA LYS A 174 -18.97 8.59 1.19
C LYS A 174 -19.00 10.00 0.61
N ASP A 175 -17.89 10.46 0.03
CA ASP A 175 -17.79 11.78 -0.62
C ASP A 175 -18.77 11.89 -1.79
N TYR A 176 -18.84 10.85 -2.63
CA TYR A 176 -19.75 10.85 -3.79
C TYR A 176 -21.22 10.90 -3.37
N VAL A 177 -21.63 10.13 -2.36
CA VAL A 177 -23.00 10.18 -1.84
C VAL A 177 -23.34 11.57 -1.31
N ALA A 178 -22.39 12.23 -0.67
CA ALA A 178 -22.60 13.55 -0.09
C ALA A 178 -22.61 14.68 -1.12
N THR A 179 -21.79 14.59 -2.17
CA THR A 179 -21.48 15.74 -3.05
C THR A 179 -21.58 15.48 -4.54
N GLY A 180 -21.70 14.23 -4.98
CA GLY A 180 -21.57 13.82 -6.38
C GLY A 180 -20.14 13.90 -6.92
N ALA A 181 -19.14 14.07 -6.04
CA ALA A 181 -17.74 14.24 -6.41
C ALA A 181 -16.83 13.52 -5.40
N VAL A 182 -15.59 13.25 -5.78
CA VAL A 182 -14.52 12.76 -4.89
C VAL A 182 -13.31 13.67 -5.05
N CYS A 183 -12.81 14.25 -3.97
CA CYS A 183 -11.69 15.23 -4.01
C CYS A 183 -11.90 16.36 -5.05
N GLY A 184 -13.14 16.78 -5.26
CA GLY A 184 -13.51 17.79 -6.26
C GLY A 184 -13.67 17.26 -7.70
N VAL A 185 -13.35 16.00 -7.97
CA VAL A 185 -13.59 15.36 -9.27
C VAL A 185 -15.05 14.95 -9.36
N ARG A 186 -15.84 15.61 -10.23
CA ARG A 186 -17.24 15.27 -10.47
C ARG A 186 -17.35 13.92 -11.17
N LEU A 187 -18.24 13.08 -10.68
CA LEU A 187 -18.49 11.75 -11.24
C LEU A 187 -19.89 11.69 -11.88
N PRO A 188 -20.13 10.76 -12.81
CA PRO A 188 -21.46 10.53 -13.36
C PRO A 188 -22.51 10.29 -12.27
N GLN A 189 -23.74 10.73 -12.51
CA GLN A 189 -24.87 10.44 -11.62
C GLN A 189 -25.28 8.97 -11.69
N GLY A 190 -25.81 8.45 -10.58
CA GLY A 190 -26.36 7.09 -10.50
C GLY A 190 -25.33 5.99 -10.27
N LEU A 191 -24.07 6.33 -9.97
CA LEU A 191 -23.10 5.34 -9.54
C LEU A 191 -23.50 4.76 -8.17
N ARG A 192 -23.27 3.47 -8.00
CA ARG A 192 -23.54 2.72 -6.77
C ARG A 192 -22.24 2.41 -6.04
N GLU A 193 -22.34 1.96 -4.83
CA GLU A 193 -21.18 1.48 -4.08
C GLU A 193 -20.46 0.36 -4.84
N SER A 194 -19.15 0.45 -4.89
CA SER A 194 -18.26 -0.47 -5.61
C SER A 194 -18.40 -0.48 -7.13
N ASP A 195 -19.17 0.41 -7.74
CA ASP A 195 -19.18 0.53 -9.21
C ASP A 195 -17.77 0.89 -9.71
N ARG A 196 -17.41 0.31 -10.86
CA ARG A 196 -16.19 0.67 -11.58
C ARG A 196 -16.33 2.09 -12.11
N LEU A 197 -15.33 2.91 -11.92
CA LEU A 197 -15.29 4.25 -12.50
C LEU A 197 -15.02 4.18 -14.00
N PRO A 198 -15.56 5.12 -14.80
CA PRO A 198 -15.26 5.21 -16.24
C PRO A 198 -13.78 5.27 -16.52
N GLU A 199 -13.05 6.06 -15.71
CA GLU A 199 -11.59 6.15 -15.68
C GLU A 199 -11.12 6.18 -14.23
N PRO A 200 -9.94 5.61 -13.93
CA PRO A 200 -9.34 5.76 -12.59
C PRO A 200 -9.07 7.23 -12.29
N ILE A 201 -9.32 7.64 -11.05
CA ILE A 201 -9.13 9.01 -10.59
C ILE A 201 -8.01 9.10 -9.54
N PHE A 202 -7.33 10.25 -9.54
CA PHE A 202 -6.38 10.62 -8.50
C PHE A 202 -7.11 11.41 -7.40
N THR A 203 -6.97 10.97 -6.15
CA THR A 203 -7.69 11.53 -5.01
C THR A 203 -6.74 11.70 -3.83
N PRO A 204 -6.00 12.82 -3.77
CA PRO A 204 -5.03 13.05 -2.72
C PRO A 204 -5.70 13.20 -1.35
N ALA A 205 -4.95 12.86 -0.29
CA ALA A 205 -5.34 13.11 1.09
C ALA A 205 -4.20 13.78 1.86
N THR A 206 -4.55 14.50 2.92
CA THR A 206 -3.53 15.00 3.84
C THR A 206 -2.93 13.83 4.62
N LYS A 207 -1.64 13.91 4.94
CA LYS A 207 -1.02 13.01 5.89
C LYS A 207 -1.19 13.61 7.28
N ALA A 208 -2.23 13.15 8.00
CA ALA A 208 -2.53 13.66 9.32
C ALA A 208 -1.42 13.31 10.32
N THR A 209 -0.99 14.28 11.12
CA THR A 209 -0.11 14.03 12.27
C THR A 209 -0.88 13.47 13.46
N SER A 210 -2.21 13.69 13.49
CA SER A 210 -3.15 13.15 14.47
C SER A 210 -4.54 13.06 13.84
N GLY A 211 -5.31 12.01 14.15
CA GLY A 211 -6.64 11.78 13.59
C GLY A 211 -6.64 11.03 12.26
N HIS A 212 -7.58 11.38 11.40
CA HIS A 212 -7.79 10.74 10.09
C HIS A 212 -7.14 11.52 8.96
N ASP A 213 -6.64 10.80 7.94
CA ASP A 213 -6.28 11.40 6.67
C ASP A 213 -7.56 11.93 5.99
N VAL A 214 -7.53 13.19 5.56
CA VAL A 214 -8.69 13.86 4.99
C VAL A 214 -8.50 13.98 3.48
N ASN A 215 -9.49 13.50 2.73
CA ASN A 215 -9.53 13.72 1.28
C ASN A 215 -9.50 15.22 0.98
N ILE A 216 -8.60 15.64 0.09
CA ILE A 216 -8.45 17.04 -0.34
C ILE A 216 -8.50 17.11 -1.87
N SER A 217 -8.82 18.29 -2.40
CA SER A 217 -8.75 18.54 -3.84
C SER A 217 -7.30 18.60 -4.33
N GLU A 218 -7.10 18.35 -5.62
CA GLU A 218 -5.77 18.57 -6.25
C GLU A 218 -5.29 20.03 -6.08
N ALA A 219 -6.21 21.00 -6.11
CA ALA A 219 -5.87 22.41 -5.86
C ALA A 219 -5.33 22.63 -4.45
N GLU A 220 -5.92 22.00 -3.43
CA GLU A 220 -5.43 22.08 -2.06
C GLU A 220 -4.09 21.34 -1.88
N ALA A 221 -3.95 20.15 -2.45
CA ALA A 221 -2.69 19.43 -2.45
C ALA A 221 -1.58 20.24 -3.15
N GLY A 222 -1.89 20.89 -4.28
CA GLY A 222 -0.96 21.79 -4.98
C GLY A 222 -0.52 23.00 -4.18
N ARG A 223 -1.37 23.53 -3.31
CA ARG A 223 -0.97 24.60 -2.38
C ARG A 223 -0.02 24.10 -1.29
N LEU A 224 -0.15 22.86 -0.88
CA LEU A 224 0.70 22.25 0.17
C LEU A 224 2.11 21.91 -0.34
N ILE A 225 2.22 21.33 -1.53
CA ILE A 225 3.48 20.75 -2.03
C ILE A 225 3.99 21.39 -3.33
N GLY A 226 3.28 22.34 -3.89
CA GLY A 226 3.57 22.94 -5.19
C GLY A 226 2.93 22.18 -6.36
N ALA A 227 2.42 22.93 -7.34
CA ALA A 227 1.67 22.36 -8.47
C ALA A 227 2.53 21.41 -9.33
N GLU A 228 3.79 21.74 -9.55
CA GLU A 228 4.71 20.94 -10.37
C GLU A 228 4.99 19.56 -9.73
N LEU A 229 5.30 19.54 -8.43
CA LEU A 229 5.50 18.28 -7.71
C LEU A 229 4.22 17.45 -7.70
N LEU A 230 3.06 18.08 -7.42
CA LEU A 230 1.78 17.37 -7.43
C LEU A 230 1.50 16.71 -8.79
N GLN A 231 1.75 17.41 -9.89
CA GLN A 231 1.53 16.85 -11.24
C GLN A 231 2.43 15.65 -11.51
N LYS A 232 3.69 15.68 -11.05
CA LYS A 232 4.59 14.51 -11.13
C LYS A 232 4.06 13.35 -10.30
N LEU A 233 3.68 13.58 -9.05
CA LEU A 233 3.14 12.56 -8.16
C LEU A 233 1.84 11.96 -8.69
N ARG A 234 0.95 12.78 -9.23
CA ARG A 234 -0.27 12.32 -9.90
C ARG A 234 0.05 11.37 -11.05
N SER A 235 0.95 11.76 -11.94
CA SER A 235 1.35 10.94 -13.10
C SER A 235 1.95 9.60 -12.67
N LEU A 236 2.86 9.62 -11.69
CA LEU A 236 3.46 8.41 -11.12
C LEU A 236 2.41 7.52 -10.45
N THR A 237 1.52 8.08 -9.65
CA THR A 237 0.43 7.37 -8.97
C THR A 237 -0.47 6.65 -9.96
N MET A 238 -0.88 7.32 -11.03
CA MET A 238 -1.75 6.72 -12.05
C MET A 238 -1.03 5.62 -12.84
N ALA A 239 0.25 5.78 -13.15
CA ALA A 239 1.05 4.75 -13.81
C ALA A 239 1.25 3.52 -12.92
N LEU A 240 1.56 3.72 -11.63
CA LEU A 240 1.67 2.64 -10.65
C LEU A 240 0.35 1.90 -10.48
N TYR A 241 -0.77 2.63 -10.36
CA TYR A 241 -2.09 2.04 -10.27
C TYR A 241 -2.43 1.20 -11.50
N ALA A 242 -2.20 1.72 -12.71
CA ALA A 242 -2.47 1.00 -13.96
C ALA A 242 -1.67 -0.30 -14.05
N CYS A 243 -0.38 -0.28 -13.68
CA CYS A 243 0.48 -1.46 -13.62
C CYS A 243 -0.07 -2.49 -12.60
N GLY A 244 -0.39 -2.04 -11.39
CA GLY A 244 -0.91 -2.90 -10.32
C GLY A 244 -2.27 -3.49 -10.65
N ALA A 245 -3.20 -2.69 -11.18
CA ALA A 245 -4.54 -3.13 -11.55
C ALA A 245 -4.51 -4.18 -12.67
N ALA A 246 -3.68 -3.98 -13.70
CA ALA A 246 -3.53 -4.94 -14.79
C ALA A 246 -2.95 -6.28 -14.30
N HIS A 247 -1.96 -6.24 -13.42
CA HIS A 247 -1.40 -7.46 -12.84
C HIS A 247 -2.41 -8.17 -11.92
N ALA A 248 -3.05 -7.44 -11.00
CA ALA A 248 -4.05 -8.00 -10.09
C ALA A 248 -5.19 -8.65 -10.87
N ASP A 249 -5.68 -8.01 -11.95
CA ASP A 249 -6.72 -8.55 -12.82
C ASP A 249 -6.33 -9.90 -13.44
N SER A 250 -5.07 -10.04 -13.86
CA SER A 250 -4.52 -11.29 -14.38
C SER A 250 -4.43 -12.41 -13.32
N CYS A 251 -4.41 -12.04 -12.04
CA CYS A 251 -4.41 -12.94 -10.88
C CYS A 251 -5.82 -13.20 -10.32
N GLY A 252 -6.89 -12.75 -10.99
CA GLY A 252 -8.27 -12.90 -10.53
C GLY A 252 -8.63 -11.99 -9.35
N ILE A 253 -7.94 -10.85 -9.22
CA ILE A 253 -8.12 -9.86 -8.17
C ILE A 253 -8.41 -8.50 -8.81
N LEU A 254 -9.39 -7.77 -8.29
CA LEU A 254 -9.63 -6.37 -8.63
C LEU A 254 -8.93 -5.46 -7.61
N LEU A 255 -8.11 -4.54 -8.09
CA LEU A 255 -7.54 -3.47 -7.29
C LEU A 255 -8.48 -2.27 -7.32
N ALA A 256 -9.25 -2.10 -6.25
CA ALA A 256 -10.27 -1.05 -6.21
C ALA A 256 -9.65 0.34 -6.01
N ASP A 257 -8.81 0.48 -5.04
CA ASP A 257 -8.00 1.67 -4.78
C ASP A 257 -6.69 1.28 -4.10
N THR A 258 -5.74 2.19 -4.14
CA THR A 258 -4.47 2.05 -3.44
C THR A 258 -3.89 3.41 -3.08
N LYS A 259 -3.20 3.45 -1.96
CA LYS A 259 -2.48 4.61 -1.45
C LYS A 259 -0.99 4.43 -1.67
N PHE A 260 -0.34 5.48 -2.15
CA PHE A 260 1.12 5.58 -2.25
C PHE A 260 1.65 6.72 -1.43
N GLU A 261 2.84 6.56 -0.90
CA GLU A 261 3.60 7.61 -0.24
C GLU A 261 4.90 7.86 -1.01
N PHE A 262 5.27 9.13 -1.13
CA PHE A 262 6.50 9.54 -1.79
C PHE A 262 7.38 10.34 -0.85
N GLY A 263 8.69 10.27 -1.09
CA GLY A 263 9.68 11.05 -0.38
C GLY A 263 10.66 11.69 -1.35
N LEU A 264 11.26 12.78 -0.92
CA LEU A 264 12.32 13.48 -1.66
C LEU A 264 13.67 13.17 -1.03
N THR A 265 14.64 12.81 -1.84
CA THR A 265 16.03 12.75 -1.43
C THR A 265 16.61 14.18 -1.29
N PRO A 266 17.76 14.38 -0.63
CA PRO A 266 18.38 15.70 -0.51
C PRO A 266 18.68 16.40 -1.84
N ASP A 267 18.91 15.61 -2.92
CA ASP A 267 19.11 16.09 -4.29
C ASP A 267 17.81 16.28 -5.09
N GLY A 268 16.64 16.09 -4.42
CA GLY A 268 15.32 16.34 -5.00
C GLY A 268 14.74 15.20 -5.84
N GLN A 269 15.36 14.01 -5.83
CA GLN A 269 14.80 12.83 -6.50
C GLN A 269 13.55 12.34 -5.77
N ILE A 270 12.49 12.04 -6.54
CA ILE A 270 11.27 11.42 -6.01
C ILE A 270 11.50 9.92 -5.84
N LEU A 271 11.28 9.39 -4.64
CA LEU A 271 11.26 7.97 -4.34
C LEU A 271 9.87 7.54 -3.89
N LEU A 272 9.45 6.35 -4.31
CA LEU A 272 8.31 5.66 -3.71
C LEU A 272 8.76 5.09 -2.36
N ILE A 273 8.02 5.37 -1.30
CA ILE A 273 8.41 5.00 0.07
C ILE A 273 7.28 4.25 0.78
N ASP A 274 7.55 3.83 2.01
CA ASP A 274 6.66 3.15 2.94
C ASP A 274 6.31 1.73 2.46
N GLU A 275 5.09 1.49 2.04
CA GLU A 275 4.61 0.22 1.50
C GLU A 275 3.98 0.39 0.13
N MET A 276 3.87 -0.70 -0.61
CA MET A 276 3.30 -0.64 -1.94
C MET A 276 2.30 -1.74 -2.17
N MET A 277 1.07 -1.35 -2.49
CA MET A 277 -0.02 -2.25 -2.92
C MET A 277 -0.15 -3.49 -2.02
N THR A 278 -0.12 -3.27 -0.71
CA THR A 278 -0.39 -4.31 0.29
C THR A 278 -1.87 -4.32 0.65
N PRO A 279 -2.38 -5.37 1.31
CA PRO A 279 -3.74 -5.34 1.85
C PRO A 279 -4.00 -4.24 2.90
N ASP A 280 -2.97 -3.58 3.41
CA ASP A 280 -3.10 -2.44 4.31
C ASP A 280 -3.29 -1.11 3.58
N SER A 281 -2.62 -0.93 2.44
CA SER A 281 -2.67 0.29 1.63
C SER A 281 -3.65 0.20 0.45
N SER A 282 -4.24 -0.97 0.19
CA SER A 282 -5.06 -1.24 -1.00
C SER A 282 -6.31 -2.03 -0.66
N ARG A 283 -7.39 -1.82 -1.44
CA ARG A 283 -8.55 -2.71 -1.46
C ARG A 283 -8.43 -3.68 -2.60
N TYR A 284 -8.34 -4.97 -2.25
CA TYR A 284 -8.29 -6.08 -3.17
C TYR A 284 -9.57 -6.90 -3.07
N TRP A 285 -10.28 -7.07 -4.18
CA TRP A 285 -11.52 -7.85 -4.23
C TRP A 285 -11.35 -9.10 -5.09
N PRO A 286 -11.90 -10.25 -4.67
CA PRO A 286 -12.00 -11.42 -5.55
C PRO A 286 -12.84 -11.09 -6.78
N LYS A 287 -12.25 -11.23 -7.98
CA LYS A 287 -12.91 -10.86 -9.23
C LYS A 287 -14.15 -11.70 -9.51
N ASP A 288 -14.13 -12.96 -9.13
CA ASP A 288 -15.22 -13.93 -9.28
C ASP A 288 -16.41 -13.66 -8.33
N GLN A 289 -16.22 -12.88 -7.29
CA GLN A 289 -17.25 -12.52 -6.31
C GLN A 289 -17.70 -11.05 -6.43
N TYR A 290 -17.13 -10.32 -7.37
CA TYR A 290 -17.45 -8.91 -7.56
C TYR A 290 -18.89 -8.71 -8.00
N ASN A 291 -19.64 -7.90 -7.23
CA ASN A 291 -21.03 -7.57 -7.47
C ASN A 291 -21.31 -6.12 -7.07
N PRO A 292 -21.34 -5.16 -8.02
CA PRO A 292 -21.51 -3.74 -7.71
C PRO A 292 -22.86 -3.42 -7.06
N GLY A 293 -22.93 -2.28 -6.36
CA GLY A 293 -24.11 -1.84 -5.63
C GLY A 293 -24.11 -2.24 -4.15
N ARG A 294 -23.04 -2.81 -3.67
CA ARG A 294 -22.86 -3.21 -2.25
C ARG A 294 -21.36 -3.24 -1.88
N ALA A 295 -21.06 -3.32 -0.58
CA ALA A 295 -19.73 -3.64 -0.09
C ALA A 295 -19.24 -4.99 -0.65
N GLN A 296 -17.96 -5.10 -0.97
CA GLN A 296 -17.36 -6.28 -1.58
C GLN A 296 -16.63 -7.15 -0.57
N PRO A 297 -16.63 -8.49 -0.73
CA PRO A 297 -15.62 -9.33 -0.09
C PRO A 297 -14.23 -8.81 -0.41
N SER A 298 -13.34 -8.79 0.56
CA SER A 298 -12.01 -8.18 0.40
C SER A 298 -10.92 -9.03 1.03
N PHE A 299 -9.69 -8.87 0.52
CA PHE A 299 -8.48 -9.46 1.09
C PHE A 299 -7.81 -8.53 2.13
N ASP A 300 -8.45 -7.41 2.46
CA ASP A 300 -7.95 -6.40 3.39
C ASP A 300 -8.56 -6.53 4.81
N LYS A 301 -8.49 -5.43 5.55
CA LYS A 301 -9.04 -5.32 6.91
C LYS A 301 -10.58 -5.32 6.98
N GLN A 302 -11.29 -5.50 5.88
CA GLN A 302 -12.76 -5.39 5.88
C GLN A 302 -13.39 -6.43 6.82
N PHE A 303 -12.86 -7.67 6.82
CA PHE A 303 -13.35 -8.71 7.72
C PHE A 303 -13.26 -8.32 9.21
N VAL A 304 -12.16 -7.65 9.59
CA VAL A 304 -12.01 -7.11 10.96
C VAL A 304 -12.97 -5.97 11.23
N ARG A 305 -13.18 -5.08 10.25
CA ARG A 305 -14.14 -3.98 10.39
C ARG A 305 -15.57 -4.50 10.54
N ASP A 306 -15.95 -5.49 9.73
CA ASP A 306 -17.27 -6.12 9.78
C ASP A 306 -17.53 -6.74 11.16
N TYR A 307 -16.53 -7.44 11.74
CA TYR A 307 -16.63 -7.96 13.10
C TYR A 307 -16.80 -6.83 14.13
N LEU A 308 -16.01 -5.76 14.05
CA LEU A 308 -16.09 -4.64 14.99
C LEU A 308 -17.45 -3.91 14.90
N GLU A 309 -18.05 -3.85 13.73
CA GLU A 309 -19.39 -3.32 13.51
C GLU A 309 -20.47 -4.28 14.04
N GLN A 310 -20.29 -5.59 13.85
CA GLN A 310 -21.20 -6.62 14.35
C GLN A 310 -21.28 -6.64 15.87
N VAL A 311 -20.17 -6.39 16.57
CA VAL A 311 -20.16 -6.27 18.04
C VAL A 311 -20.56 -4.87 18.53
N HIS A 312 -21.04 -4.01 17.62
CA HIS A 312 -21.48 -2.64 17.90
C HIS A 312 -20.47 -1.78 18.66
N TRP A 313 -19.16 -1.97 18.33
CA TRP A 313 -18.14 -1.14 18.95
C TRP A 313 -18.30 0.33 18.56
N ASN A 314 -18.35 1.19 19.56
CA ASN A 314 -18.56 2.64 19.42
C ASN A 314 -17.35 3.40 18.85
N LYS A 315 -16.28 2.69 18.42
CA LYS A 315 -15.04 3.25 17.90
C LYS A 315 -14.31 4.15 18.90
N GLN A 316 -14.42 3.80 20.18
CA GLN A 316 -13.71 4.43 21.30
C GLN A 316 -13.09 3.34 22.20
N PRO A 317 -12.02 3.65 22.93
CA PRO A 317 -11.48 2.73 23.93
C PRO A 317 -12.52 2.35 25.01
N PRO A 318 -12.48 1.13 25.54
CA PRO A 318 -11.50 0.07 25.25
C PRO A 318 -11.73 -0.59 23.89
N VAL A 319 -10.62 -0.93 23.21
CA VAL A 319 -10.66 -1.60 21.91
C VAL A 319 -10.98 -3.09 22.10
N PRO A 320 -11.96 -3.66 21.38
CA PRO A 320 -12.29 -5.08 21.49
C PRO A 320 -11.13 -6.00 21.08
N SER A 321 -10.98 -7.13 21.75
CA SER A 321 -10.11 -8.22 21.30
C SER A 321 -10.77 -8.95 20.14
N LEU A 322 -9.96 -9.43 19.19
CA LEU A 322 -10.45 -10.27 18.10
C LEU A 322 -10.53 -11.72 18.57
N PRO A 323 -11.63 -12.44 18.26
CA PRO A 323 -11.71 -13.90 18.44
C PRO A 323 -10.71 -14.61 17.53
N ASP A 324 -10.32 -15.83 17.93
CA ASP A 324 -9.34 -16.64 17.21
C ASP A 324 -9.76 -16.94 15.76
N ASP A 325 -11.03 -17.20 15.52
CA ASP A 325 -11.55 -17.43 14.17
C ASP A 325 -11.44 -16.20 13.27
N VAL A 326 -11.63 -14.99 13.83
CA VAL A 326 -11.42 -13.72 13.10
C VAL A 326 -9.94 -13.51 12.80
N ILE A 327 -9.06 -13.83 13.74
CA ILE A 327 -7.60 -13.75 13.55
C ILE A 327 -7.16 -14.70 12.44
N VAL A 328 -7.57 -15.98 12.52
CA VAL A 328 -7.21 -17.02 11.54
C VAL A 328 -7.69 -16.64 10.14
N ARG A 329 -8.97 -16.29 9.98
CA ARG A 329 -9.54 -15.92 8.68
C ARG A 329 -8.90 -14.65 8.11
N THR A 330 -8.57 -13.67 8.96
CA THR A 330 -7.86 -12.46 8.51
C THR A 330 -6.47 -12.83 7.99
N ARG A 331 -5.72 -13.65 8.74
CA ARG A 331 -4.41 -14.16 8.30
C ARG A 331 -4.50 -14.88 6.95
N GLU A 332 -5.47 -15.78 6.80
CA GLU A 332 -5.68 -16.51 5.55
C GLU A 332 -5.90 -15.57 4.36
N LYS A 333 -6.70 -14.51 4.53
CA LYS A 333 -6.94 -13.49 3.50
C LYS A 333 -5.67 -12.76 3.08
N TYR A 334 -4.82 -12.39 4.05
CA TYR A 334 -3.53 -11.75 3.75
C TYR A 334 -2.59 -12.68 3.01
N ILE A 335 -2.49 -13.94 3.43
CA ILE A 335 -1.65 -14.95 2.76
C ILE A 335 -2.20 -15.29 1.37
N GLU A 336 -3.52 -15.40 1.21
CA GLU A 336 -4.14 -15.63 -0.09
C GLU A 336 -3.84 -14.50 -1.08
N ALA A 337 -3.99 -13.25 -0.65
CA ALA A 337 -3.62 -12.08 -1.46
C ALA A 337 -2.15 -12.14 -1.88
N PHE A 338 -1.25 -12.41 -0.92
CA PHE A 338 0.18 -12.54 -1.20
C PHE A 338 0.47 -13.62 -2.25
N ARG A 339 -0.08 -14.82 -2.07
CA ARG A 339 0.13 -15.96 -2.99
C ARG A 339 -0.39 -15.67 -4.39
N ARG A 340 -1.61 -15.13 -4.49
CA ARG A 340 -2.22 -14.82 -5.78
C ARG A 340 -1.43 -13.75 -6.53
N LEU A 341 -1.04 -12.66 -5.85
CA LEU A 341 -0.35 -11.53 -6.46
C LEU A 341 1.11 -11.83 -6.77
N SER A 342 1.84 -12.47 -5.85
CA SER A 342 3.28 -12.70 -6.02
C SER A 342 3.60 -14.02 -6.73
N GLY A 343 2.69 -15.00 -6.72
CA GLY A 343 2.95 -16.37 -7.16
C GLY A 343 3.94 -17.13 -6.27
N ARG A 344 4.22 -16.64 -5.06
CA ARG A 344 5.23 -17.16 -4.14
C ARG A 344 4.59 -17.67 -2.85
N GLU A 345 5.30 -18.55 -2.13
CA GLU A 345 4.99 -18.89 -0.75
C GLU A 345 5.63 -17.86 0.19
N LEU A 346 4.96 -17.62 1.33
CA LEU A 346 5.45 -16.70 2.35
C LEU A 346 6.66 -17.33 3.07
N GLN A 347 7.71 -16.55 3.25
CA GLN A 347 8.94 -16.98 3.94
C GLN A 347 8.96 -16.54 5.40
#